data_6298983ca520a469c1c2b605d76a1edc
#
_entry.id   6298983ca520a469c1c2b605d76a1edc
#
_cell.length_a   1.000
_cell.length_b   1.000
_cell.length_c   1.000
_cell.angle_alpha   90.00
_cell.angle_beta   90.00
_cell.angle_gamma   90.00
#
_symmetry.space_group_name_H-M   'P 1'
#
loop_
_entity.id
_entity.type
_entity.pdbx_description
1 polymer ?
#
loop_
_entity_poly.entity_id
_entity_poly.type
_entity_poly.pdbx_seq_one_letter_code
_entity_poly.pdbx_strand_id
1 'polypeptide(L)'
;HLVTLITNQVYEKEKNNRMMISILSQIVEFRNGESGQHVLNINILTGLLLESLVQKTDKYHLNGSDRLLIITASALHDIGKIGISDRILNKAGKLTEEEFEVIKRHPIIGASILKNLALHQDEPIVKVAYEICRWHHERYDGGGYPDGLKGEQIPISAQIVSLADVYDALVSDCIYKKAYSHKEAVRMILAGECGAFNPLLLECLEEIQGKIKEELEVQDVPEISPVPVQCPISEISELSMPEDKK
;
A
#
# COMPACT_ATOMS: atom_id res chain seq x y z
N HIS A 1 31.06 -19.84 16.14
CA HIS A 1 30.04 -20.89 15.91
C HIS A 1 28.69 -20.54 16.58
N LEU A 2 28.68 -20.22 17.90
CA LEU A 2 27.42 -19.85 18.61
C LEU A 2 26.81 -18.56 18.06
N VAL A 3 27.59 -17.52 17.82
CA VAL A 3 27.15 -16.25 17.25
C VAL A 3 26.52 -16.48 15.86
N THR A 4 27.18 -17.26 15.02
CA THR A 4 26.66 -17.59 13.67
C THR A 4 25.32 -18.33 13.75
N LEU A 5 25.21 -19.28 14.71
CA LEU A 5 23.96 -20.03 14.91
C LEU A 5 22.82 -19.11 15.36
N ILE A 6 23.07 -18.22 16.31
CA ILE A 6 22.08 -17.24 16.81
C ILE A 6 21.68 -16.29 15.67
N THR A 7 22.65 -15.76 14.91
CA THR A 7 22.37 -14.87 13.78
C THR A 7 21.49 -15.57 12.74
N ASN A 8 21.77 -16.82 12.39
CA ASN A 8 20.96 -17.59 11.47
C ASN A 8 19.55 -17.85 12.01
N GLN A 9 19.41 -18.18 13.30
CA GLN A 9 18.08 -18.37 13.91
C GLN A 9 17.25 -17.09 13.90
N VAL A 10 17.85 -15.94 14.22
CA VAL A 10 17.18 -14.63 14.16
C VAL A 10 16.74 -14.34 12.73
N TYR A 11 17.63 -14.52 11.75
CA TYR A 11 17.32 -14.31 10.34
C TYR A 11 16.15 -15.19 9.87
N GLU A 12 16.18 -16.49 10.14
CA GLU A 12 15.10 -17.41 9.76
C GLU A 12 13.78 -17.06 10.45
N LYS A 13 13.81 -16.64 11.72
CA LYS A 13 12.63 -16.19 12.44
C LYS A 13 12.00 -14.95 11.78
N GLU A 14 12.82 -13.95 11.46
CA GLU A 14 12.33 -12.73 10.78
C GLU A 14 11.79 -13.02 9.39
N LYS A 15 12.46 -13.88 8.63
CA LYS A 15 12.00 -14.34 7.31
C LYS A 15 10.64 -15.04 7.41
N ASN A 16 10.48 -15.95 8.38
CA ASN A 16 9.23 -16.66 8.61
C ASN A 16 8.10 -15.70 9.02
N ASN A 17 8.37 -14.74 9.90
CA ASN A 17 7.39 -13.73 10.29
C ASN A 17 6.92 -12.89 9.10
N ARG A 18 7.83 -12.42 8.25
CA ARG A 18 7.49 -11.68 7.03
C ARG A 18 6.64 -12.53 6.07
N MET A 19 7.02 -13.78 5.88
CA MET A 19 6.27 -14.71 5.05
C MET A 19 4.84 -14.93 5.59
N MET A 20 4.68 -15.10 6.90
CA MET A 20 3.35 -15.26 7.51
C MET A 20 2.48 -14.01 7.35
N ILE A 21 3.05 -12.82 7.55
CA ILE A 21 2.36 -11.54 7.33
C ILE A 21 1.92 -11.43 5.86
N SER A 22 2.81 -11.72 4.92
CA SER A 22 2.48 -11.71 3.49
C SER A 22 1.36 -12.69 3.14
N ILE A 23 1.40 -13.91 3.67
CA ILE A 23 0.34 -14.92 3.46
C ILE A 23 -1.01 -14.42 3.99
N LEU A 24 -1.03 -13.86 5.21
CA LEU A 24 -2.27 -13.34 5.80
C LEU A 24 -2.86 -12.19 4.96
N SER A 25 -2.01 -11.28 4.49
CA SER A 25 -2.43 -10.19 3.62
C SER A 25 -2.97 -10.71 2.28
N GLN A 26 -2.27 -11.66 1.66
CA GLN A 26 -2.72 -12.28 0.42
C GLN A 26 -4.07 -13.00 0.56
N ILE A 27 -4.35 -13.61 1.72
CA ILE A 27 -5.66 -14.23 1.98
C ILE A 27 -6.76 -13.16 2.01
N VAL A 28 -6.50 -11.99 2.58
CA VAL A 28 -7.46 -10.88 2.61
C VAL A 28 -7.67 -10.34 1.20
N GLU A 29 -6.59 -10.09 0.44
CA GLU A 29 -6.63 -9.61 -0.94
C GLU A 29 -7.32 -10.61 -1.87
N PHE A 30 -7.05 -11.90 -1.73
CA PHE A 30 -7.72 -12.95 -2.51
C PHE A 30 -9.24 -12.92 -2.35
N ARG A 31 -9.74 -12.56 -1.16
CA ARG A 31 -11.17 -12.38 -0.90
C ARG A 31 -11.77 -11.24 -1.71
N ASN A 32 -10.98 -10.24 -2.03
CA ASN A 32 -11.36 -9.07 -2.84
C ASN A 32 -11.20 -9.32 -4.34
N GLY A 33 -10.71 -10.51 -4.73
CA GLY A 33 -10.35 -10.81 -6.11
C GLY A 33 -9.03 -10.16 -6.54
N GLU A 34 -8.29 -9.54 -5.64
CA GLU A 34 -6.97 -8.98 -5.93
C GLU A 34 -5.92 -10.10 -5.95
N SER A 35 -4.91 -9.96 -6.80
CA SER A 35 -3.84 -10.95 -6.89
C SER A 35 -2.85 -10.79 -5.74
N GLY A 36 -2.26 -11.90 -5.27
CA GLY A 36 -1.16 -11.82 -4.30
C GLY A 36 0.04 -10.98 -4.77
N GLN A 37 0.09 -10.65 -6.07
CA GLN A 37 1.10 -9.80 -6.66
C GLN A 37 1.02 -8.36 -6.13
N HIS A 38 -0.18 -7.83 -5.86
CA HIS A 38 -0.35 -6.51 -5.26
C HIS A 38 0.45 -6.35 -3.96
N VAL A 39 0.31 -7.29 -3.02
CA VAL A 39 1.06 -7.26 -1.74
C VAL A 39 2.57 -7.24 -1.96
N LEU A 40 3.07 -8.03 -2.93
CA LEU A 40 4.49 -8.06 -3.26
C LEU A 40 4.96 -6.75 -3.87
N ASN A 41 4.18 -6.18 -4.79
CA ASN A 41 4.47 -4.90 -5.43
C ASN A 41 4.54 -3.77 -4.40
N ILE A 42 3.57 -3.69 -3.48
CA ILE A 42 3.57 -2.71 -2.40
C ILE A 42 4.82 -2.81 -1.54
N ASN A 43 5.25 -4.02 -1.18
CA ASN A 43 6.49 -4.22 -0.41
C ASN A 43 7.73 -3.72 -1.16
N ILE A 44 7.84 -4.02 -2.47
CA ILE A 44 8.96 -3.58 -3.31
C ILE A 44 8.98 -2.07 -3.44
N LEU A 45 7.85 -1.48 -3.82
CA LEU A 45 7.70 -0.03 -4.00
C LEU A 45 8.01 0.72 -2.71
N THR A 46 7.48 0.24 -1.58
CA THR A 46 7.79 0.79 -0.25
C THR A 46 9.29 0.75 0.03
N GLY A 47 9.95 -0.37 -0.29
CA GLY A 47 11.40 -0.52 -0.12
C GLY A 47 12.21 0.45 -0.97
N LEU A 48 11.89 0.58 -2.25
CA LEU A 48 12.57 1.48 -3.18
C LEU A 48 12.38 2.96 -2.78
N LEU A 49 11.16 3.35 -2.39
CA LEU A 49 10.88 4.71 -1.91
C LEU A 49 11.64 5.03 -0.63
N LEU A 50 11.68 4.09 0.33
CA LEU A 50 12.45 4.23 1.57
C LEU A 50 13.95 4.37 1.30
N GLU A 51 14.50 3.57 0.39
CA GLU A 51 15.91 3.64 0.03
C GLU A 51 16.28 5.01 -0.54
N SER A 52 15.49 5.54 -1.47
CA SER A 52 15.70 6.88 -2.03
C SER A 52 15.50 7.97 -0.97
N LEU A 53 14.47 7.87 -0.13
CA LEU A 53 14.15 8.86 0.90
C LEU A 53 15.29 9.05 1.89
N VAL A 54 15.88 7.97 2.41
CA VAL A 54 16.98 8.06 3.40
C VAL A 54 18.29 8.58 2.80
N GLN A 55 18.47 8.49 1.48
CA GLN A 55 19.59 9.11 0.78
C GLN A 55 19.41 10.63 0.63
N LYS A 56 18.16 11.10 0.58
CA LYS A 56 17.83 12.52 0.40
C LYS A 56 17.77 13.29 1.72
N THR A 57 17.37 12.64 2.81
CA THR A 57 17.13 13.35 4.07
C THR A 57 17.21 12.45 5.30
N ASP A 58 17.74 13.02 6.40
CA ASP A 58 17.68 12.43 7.74
C ASP A 58 16.46 12.88 8.57
N LYS A 59 15.56 13.66 7.97
CA LYS A 59 14.41 14.28 8.66
C LYS A 59 13.58 13.28 9.46
N TYR A 60 13.42 12.08 8.95
CA TYR A 60 12.54 11.06 9.55
C TYR A 60 13.30 10.07 10.45
N HIS A 61 14.61 10.19 10.58
CA HIS A 61 15.48 9.35 11.43
C HIS A 61 15.28 7.84 11.24
N LEU A 62 15.03 7.39 10.01
CA LEU A 62 14.73 5.98 9.69
C LEU A 62 16.01 5.14 9.64
N ASN A 63 16.25 4.35 10.66
CA ASN A 63 17.32 3.35 10.65
C ASN A 63 16.94 2.09 9.84
N GLY A 64 17.87 1.12 9.71
CA GLY A 64 17.62 -0.10 8.94
C GLY A 64 16.47 -0.95 9.48
N SER A 65 16.29 -0.99 10.81
CA SER A 65 15.20 -1.73 11.45
C SER A 65 13.84 -1.06 11.20
N ASP A 66 13.78 0.27 11.27
CA ASP A 66 12.56 1.02 11.00
C ASP A 66 12.09 0.82 9.56
N ARG A 67 13.04 0.86 8.60
CA ARG A 67 12.74 0.60 7.19
C ARG A 67 12.19 -0.80 6.98
N LEU A 68 12.78 -1.81 7.60
CA LEU A 68 12.32 -3.18 7.51
C LEU A 68 10.92 -3.36 8.11
N LEU A 69 10.64 -2.69 9.23
CA LEU A 69 9.31 -2.68 9.83
C LEU A 69 8.26 -2.06 8.90
N ILE A 70 8.56 -0.92 8.28
CA ILE A 70 7.64 -0.25 7.34
C ILE A 70 7.38 -1.15 6.12
N ILE A 71 8.42 -1.73 5.51
CA ILE A 71 8.27 -2.67 4.39
C ILE A 71 7.40 -3.86 4.78
N THR A 72 7.65 -4.46 5.94
CA THR A 72 6.88 -5.62 6.39
C THR A 72 5.43 -5.24 6.71
N ALA A 73 5.21 -4.10 7.36
CA ALA A 73 3.90 -3.62 7.76
C ALA A 73 3.06 -3.14 6.57
N SER A 74 3.69 -2.72 5.45
CA SER A 74 2.96 -2.24 4.27
C SER A 74 2.02 -3.30 3.69
N ALA A 75 2.34 -4.58 3.84
CA ALA A 75 1.46 -5.68 3.47
C ALA A 75 0.10 -5.65 4.18
N LEU A 76 0.00 -5.02 5.36
CA LEU A 76 -1.20 -5.01 6.18
C LEU A 76 -2.10 -3.78 5.96
N HIS A 77 -1.78 -2.90 5.00
CA HIS A 77 -2.52 -1.65 4.80
C HIS A 77 -4.03 -1.89 4.67
N ASP A 78 -4.41 -2.92 3.96
CA ASP A 78 -5.78 -3.28 3.61
C ASP A 78 -6.41 -4.40 4.46
N ILE A 79 -5.78 -4.79 5.58
CA ILE A 79 -6.29 -5.87 6.45
C ILE A 79 -7.74 -5.62 6.91
N GLY A 80 -8.17 -4.37 6.98
CA GLY A 80 -9.51 -3.98 7.38
C GLY A 80 -10.60 -4.31 6.37
N LYS A 81 -10.26 -4.62 5.13
CA LYS A 81 -11.20 -5.13 4.11
C LYS A 81 -11.90 -6.42 4.58
N ILE A 82 -11.30 -7.14 5.53
CA ILE A 82 -11.94 -8.31 6.15
C ILE A 82 -13.30 -7.99 6.81
N GLY A 83 -13.49 -6.75 7.25
CA GLY A 83 -14.74 -6.29 7.85
C GLY A 83 -15.76 -5.73 6.88
N ILE A 84 -15.46 -5.70 5.59
CA ILE A 84 -16.36 -5.23 4.54
C ILE A 84 -17.12 -6.43 3.93
N SER A 85 -18.39 -6.22 3.59
CA SER A 85 -19.22 -7.26 2.98
C SER A 85 -18.76 -7.59 1.56
N ASP A 86 -18.71 -8.90 1.21
CA ASP A 86 -18.38 -9.37 -0.14
C ASP A 86 -19.32 -8.81 -1.21
N ARG A 87 -20.55 -8.49 -0.88
CA ARG A 87 -21.52 -7.86 -1.81
C ARG A 87 -21.06 -6.48 -2.27
N ILE A 88 -20.29 -5.78 -1.45
CA ILE A 88 -19.75 -4.45 -1.75
C ILE A 88 -18.38 -4.61 -2.37
N LEU A 89 -17.48 -5.39 -1.73
CA LEU A 89 -16.12 -5.63 -2.21
C LEU A 89 -16.09 -6.22 -3.62
N ASN A 90 -16.97 -7.20 -3.91
CA ASN A 90 -17.00 -7.93 -5.18
C ASN A 90 -18.18 -7.50 -6.07
N LYS A 91 -18.67 -6.26 -5.92
CA LYS A 91 -19.78 -5.77 -6.73
C LYS A 91 -19.37 -5.63 -8.19
N ALA A 92 -20.08 -6.32 -9.09
CA ALA A 92 -19.90 -6.13 -10.53
C ALA A 92 -20.50 -4.78 -10.96
N GLY A 93 -19.70 -3.73 -11.04
CA GLY A 93 -20.14 -2.40 -11.47
C GLY A 93 -19.70 -1.28 -10.52
N LYS A 94 -20.03 -0.04 -10.87
CA LYS A 94 -19.70 1.12 -10.06
C LYS A 94 -20.38 1.03 -8.68
N LEU A 95 -19.66 1.40 -7.64
CA LEU A 95 -20.20 1.56 -6.30
C LEU A 95 -21.14 2.78 -6.25
N THR A 96 -22.18 2.71 -5.42
CA THR A 96 -22.93 3.92 -5.04
C THR A 96 -22.12 4.72 -4.02
N GLU A 97 -22.51 5.97 -3.77
CA GLU A 97 -21.85 6.80 -2.74
C GLU A 97 -21.93 6.13 -1.36
N GLU A 98 -23.06 5.52 -1.01
CA GLU A 98 -23.22 4.82 0.26
C GLU A 98 -22.33 3.57 0.36
N GLU A 99 -22.18 2.81 -0.72
CA GLU A 99 -21.31 1.66 -0.78
C GLU A 99 -19.83 2.06 -0.69
N PHE A 100 -19.47 3.16 -1.33
CA PHE A 100 -18.13 3.74 -1.25
C PHE A 100 -17.82 4.20 0.18
N GLU A 101 -18.76 4.87 0.86
CA GLU A 101 -18.59 5.22 2.28
C GLU A 101 -18.41 3.99 3.19
N VAL A 102 -18.96 2.84 2.83
CA VAL A 102 -18.71 1.59 3.55
C VAL A 102 -17.28 1.11 3.30
N ILE A 103 -16.77 1.17 2.07
CA ILE A 103 -15.38 0.80 1.76
C ILE A 103 -14.40 1.71 2.50
N LYS A 104 -14.63 3.02 2.53
CA LYS A 104 -13.80 4.00 3.25
C LYS A 104 -13.66 3.73 4.76
N ARG A 105 -14.38 2.75 5.28
CA ARG A 105 -14.23 2.32 6.68
C ARG A 105 -13.12 1.29 6.91
N HIS A 106 -12.57 0.66 5.85
CA HIS A 106 -11.54 -0.37 6.04
C HIS A 106 -10.31 0.14 6.81
N PRO A 107 -9.80 1.39 6.64
CA PRO A 107 -8.68 1.88 7.45
C PRO A 107 -9.01 1.92 8.94
N ILE A 108 -10.23 2.32 9.29
CA ILE A 108 -10.70 2.35 10.68
C ILE A 108 -10.84 0.93 11.24
N ILE A 109 -11.41 0.01 10.44
CA ILE A 109 -11.61 -1.39 10.83
C ILE A 109 -10.27 -2.06 11.08
N GLY A 110 -9.32 -1.95 10.14
CA GLY A 110 -8.00 -2.55 10.26
C GLY A 110 -7.21 -1.96 11.43
N ALA A 111 -7.21 -0.65 11.60
CA ALA A 111 -6.61 0.00 12.76
C ALA A 111 -7.23 -0.51 14.08
N SER A 112 -8.55 -0.74 14.11
CA SER A 112 -9.23 -1.31 15.27
C SER A 112 -8.80 -2.75 15.53
N ILE A 113 -8.66 -3.58 14.51
CA ILE A 113 -8.16 -4.96 14.63
C ILE A 113 -6.78 -4.95 15.27
N LEU A 114 -5.85 -4.14 14.72
CA LEU A 114 -4.47 -4.05 15.22
C LEU A 114 -4.41 -3.52 16.65
N LYS A 115 -5.23 -2.51 16.99
CA LYS A 115 -5.33 -1.96 18.35
C LYS A 115 -5.85 -2.97 19.36
N ASN A 116 -6.69 -3.91 18.95
CA ASN A 116 -7.29 -4.91 19.84
C ASN A 116 -6.42 -6.17 20.03
N LEU A 117 -5.20 -6.21 19.47
CA LEU A 117 -4.23 -7.29 19.74
C LEU A 117 -3.62 -7.14 21.14
N ALA A 118 -4.42 -7.41 22.17
CA ALA A 118 -4.14 -7.06 23.58
C ALA A 118 -2.75 -7.47 24.10
N LEU A 119 -2.17 -8.56 23.58
CA LEU A 119 -0.85 -9.05 24.00
C LEU A 119 0.32 -8.45 23.20
N HIS A 120 0.03 -7.69 22.13
CA HIS A 120 1.04 -7.24 21.15
C HIS A 120 0.97 -5.77 20.79
N GLN A 121 0.18 -4.98 21.53
CA GLN A 121 -0.02 -3.54 21.23
C GLN A 121 1.28 -2.73 21.26
N ASP A 122 2.24 -3.15 22.08
CA ASP A 122 3.52 -2.47 22.24
C ASP A 122 4.59 -2.91 21.24
N GLU A 123 4.31 -3.96 20.46
CA GLU A 123 5.24 -4.42 19.44
C GLU A 123 5.41 -3.36 18.33
N PRO A 124 6.66 -3.02 17.96
CA PRO A 124 6.92 -1.97 16.95
C PRO A 124 6.20 -2.23 15.63
N ILE A 125 6.12 -3.47 15.18
CA ILE A 125 5.45 -3.84 13.94
C ILE A 125 3.94 -3.53 13.98
N VAL A 126 3.29 -3.72 15.13
CA VAL A 126 1.86 -3.45 15.30
C VAL A 126 1.59 -1.94 15.27
N LYS A 127 2.47 -1.14 15.87
CA LYS A 127 2.36 0.34 15.85
C LYS A 127 2.50 0.87 14.42
N VAL A 128 3.51 0.42 13.68
CA VAL A 128 3.72 0.83 12.29
C VAL A 128 2.58 0.34 11.39
N ALA A 129 2.13 -0.90 11.56
CA ALA A 129 0.99 -1.42 10.82
C ALA A 129 -0.30 -0.65 11.10
N TYR A 130 -0.52 -0.24 12.36
CA TYR A 130 -1.65 0.63 12.73
C TYR A 130 -1.61 1.97 11.99
N GLU A 131 -0.46 2.65 11.97
CA GLU A 131 -0.28 3.91 11.28
C GLU A 131 -0.56 3.78 9.78
N ILE A 132 0.02 2.78 9.14
CA ILE A 132 -0.16 2.49 7.71
C ILE A 132 -1.64 2.19 7.44
N CYS A 133 -2.21 1.23 8.15
CA CYS A 133 -3.59 0.80 7.93
C CYS A 133 -4.59 1.95 8.11
N ARG A 134 -4.40 2.80 9.14
CA ARG A 134 -5.33 3.88 9.41
C ARG A 134 -5.21 5.04 8.43
N TRP A 135 -4.00 5.36 7.94
CA TRP A 135 -3.74 6.63 7.28
C TRP A 135 -3.18 6.53 5.85
N HIS A 136 -3.12 5.36 5.24
CA HIS A 136 -2.64 5.23 3.85
C HIS A 136 -3.56 5.91 2.82
N HIS A 137 -4.80 6.22 3.16
CA HIS A 137 -5.72 7.01 2.32
C HIS A 137 -5.78 8.50 2.70
N GLU A 138 -4.96 8.95 3.65
CA GLU A 138 -4.79 10.38 3.86
C GLU A 138 -4.05 11.02 2.68
N ARG A 139 -4.33 12.28 2.44
CA ARG A 139 -3.71 13.06 1.36
C ARG A 139 -2.92 14.22 1.94
N TYR A 140 -1.79 14.53 1.36
CA TYR A 140 -0.86 15.53 1.88
C TYR A 140 -1.50 16.94 2.02
N ASP A 141 -2.50 17.25 1.22
CA ASP A 141 -3.31 18.47 1.28
C ASP A 141 -4.43 18.47 2.35
N GLY A 142 -4.69 17.32 2.98
CA GLY A 142 -5.75 17.12 3.95
C GLY A 142 -7.09 16.71 3.34
N GLY A 143 -7.15 16.43 2.04
CA GLY A 143 -8.35 15.96 1.34
C GLY A 143 -8.58 14.45 1.45
N GLY A 144 -7.79 13.73 2.26
CA GLY A 144 -7.89 12.30 2.48
C GLY A 144 -8.87 11.89 3.57
N TYR A 145 -8.85 10.62 3.94
CA TYR A 145 -9.65 10.02 5.00
C TYR A 145 -8.84 8.97 5.78
N PRO A 146 -9.21 8.56 7.02
CA PRO A 146 -10.47 8.87 7.73
C PRO A 146 -10.42 10.12 8.61
N ASP A 147 -9.24 10.66 8.93
CA ASP A 147 -9.08 11.70 9.94
C ASP A 147 -8.82 13.10 9.34
N GLY A 148 -8.60 13.20 8.02
CA GLY A 148 -8.30 14.46 7.33
C GLY A 148 -6.95 15.07 7.75
N LEU A 149 -5.96 14.24 8.03
CA LEU A 149 -4.62 14.68 8.39
C LEU A 149 -3.96 15.40 7.23
N LYS A 150 -3.10 16.39 7.54
CA LYS A 150 -2.45 17.21 6.52
C LYS A 150 -0.93 17.25 6.69
N GLY A 151 -0.22 17.13 5.59
CA GLY A 151 1.23 17.29 5.56
C GLY A 151 1.92 16.29 6.49
N GLU A 152 2.79 16.80 7.35
CA GLU A 152 3.58 15.98 8.29
C GLU A 152 2.78 15.44 9.49
N GLN A 153 1.50 15.71 9.59
CA GLN A 153 0.63 15.03 10.55
C GLN A 153 0.41 13.57 10.15
N ILE A 154 0.53 13.27 8.85
CA ILE A 154 0.46 11.90 8.33
C ILE A 154 1.81 11.23 8.61
N PRO A 155 1.86 10.09 9.32
CA PRO A 155 3.11 9.35 9.51
C PRO A 155 3.79 9.04 8.18
N ILE A 156 5.12 9.17 8.12
CA ILE A 156 5.86 8.92 6.88
C ILE A 156 5.66 7.49 6.35
N SER A 157 5.47 6.52 7.24
CA SER A 157 5.12 5.15 6.91
C SER A 157 3.85 5.06 6.04
N ALA A 158 2.80 5.78 6.45
CA ALA A 158 1.54 5.84 5.72
C ALA A 158 1.65 6.64 4.41
N GLN A 159 2.41 7.74 4.40
CA GLN A 159 2.65 8.53 3.17
C GLN A 159 3.33 7.70 2.08
N ILE A 160 4.35 6.90 2.44
CA ILE A 160 5.09 6.05 1.50
C ILE A 160 4.17 4.96 0.93
N VAL A 161 3.41 4.27 1.80
CA VAL A 161 2.51 3.21 1.38
C VAL A 161 1.36 3.76 0.53
N SER A 162 0.82 4.94 0.87
CA SER A 162 -0.18 5.64 0.04
C SER A 162 0.31 5.87 -1.40
N LEU A 163 1.57 6.29 -1.56
CA LEU A 163 2.14 6.50 -2.89
C LEU A 163 2.37 5.18 -3.63
N ALA A 164 2.85 4.15 -2.93
CA ALA A 164 3.06 2.82 -3.49
C ALA A 164 1.75 2.19 -3.97
N ASP A 165 0.70 2.28 -3.16
CA ASP A 165 -0.63 1.75 -3.44
C ASP A 165 -1.25 2.42 -4.68
N VAL A 166 -1.23 3.75 -4.74
CA VAL A 166 -1.72 4.48 -5.91
C VAL A 166 -0.94 4.13 -7.18
N TYR A 167 0.39 3.99 -7.09
CA TYR A 167 1.17 3.59 -8.25
C TYR A 167 0.78 2.18 -8.72
N ASP A 168 0.71 1.20 -7.83
CA ASP A 168 0.36 -0.18 -8.19
C ASP A 168 -1.05 -0.26 -8.76
N ALA A 169 -2.02 0.44 -8.17
CA ALA A 169 -3.38 0.53 -8.69
C ALA A 169 -3.47 1.13 -10.11
N LEU A 170 -2.54 2.00 -10.48
CA LEU A 170 -2.50 2.57 -11.85
C LEU A 170 -1.93 1.58 -12.88
N VAL A 171 -0.93 0.78 -12.51
CA VAL A 171 -0.23 -0.14 -13.42
C VAL A 171 -0.83 -1.54 -13.43
N SER A 172 -1.80 -1.85 -12.57
CA SER A 172 -2.50 -3.13 -12.51
C SER A 172 -3.75 -3.13 -13.39
N ASP A 173 -4.00 -4.25 -14.07
CA ASP A 173 -5.23 -4.46 -14.84
C ASP A 173 -6.41 -4.69 -13.90
N CYS A 174 -7.53 -4.06 -14.19
CA CYS A 174 -8.78 -4.21 -13.46
C CYS A 174 -9.94 -4.52 -14.40
N ILE A 175 -11.06 -5.05 -13.87
CA ILE A 175 -12.25 -5.42 -14.67
C ILE A 175 -12.73 -4.29 -15.58
N TYR A 176 -12.60 -3.04 -15.13
CA TYR A 176 -13.19 -1.87 -15.81
C TYR A 176 -12.15 -0.95 -16.44
N LYS A 177 -10.84 -1.26 -16.31
CA LYS A 177 -9.78 -0.39 -16.77
C LYS A 177 -8.52 -1.20 -17.12
N LYS A 178 -7.96 -0.97 -18.30
CA LYS A 178 -6.60 -1.41 -18.62
C LYS A 178 -5.57 -0.68 -17.79
N ALA A 179 -4.52 -1.40 -17.40
CA ALA A 179 -3.34 -0.82 -16.78
C ALA A 179 -2.81 0.37 -17.59
N TYR A 180 -2.45 1.43 -16.91
CA TYR A 180 -1.63 2.47 -17.52
C TYR A 180 -0.20 1.97 -17.71
N SER A 181 0.49 2.49 -18.70
CA SER A 181 1.92 2.24 -18.80
C SER A 181 2.64 2.84 -17.58
N HIS A 182 3.77 2.22 -17.20
CA HIS A 182 4.63 2.77 -16.14
C HIS A 182 4.88 4.28 -16.29
N LYS A 183 5.24 4.72 -17.51
CA LYS A 183 5.52 6.13 -17.80
C LYS A 183 4.30 7.02 -17.56
N GLU A 184 3.12 6.54 -17.93
CA GLU A 184 1.88 7.30 -17.76
C GLU A 184 1.46 7.37 -16.29
N ALA A 185 1.58 6.26 -15.53
CA ALA A 185 1.30 6.24 -14.11
C ALA A 185 2.18 7.23 -13.33
N VAL A 186 3.49 7.24 -13.59
CA VAL A 186 4.42 8.21 -12.98
C VAL A 186 4.04 9.64 -13.35
N ARG A 187 3.74 9.92 -14.65
CA ARG A 187 3.30 11.24 -15.09
C ARG A 187 2.06 11.71 -14.34
N MET A 188 1.04 10.86 -14.22
CA MET A 188 -0.23 11.19 -13.55
C MET A 188 -0.01 11.52 -12.07
N ILE A 189 0.81 10.74 -11.38
CA ILE A 189 1.13 10.97 -9.97
C ILE A 189 1.87 12.32 -9.81
N LEU A 190 2.90 12.57 -10.62
CA LEU A 190 3.68 13.81 -10.56
C LEU A 190 2.84 15.04 -10.94
N ALA A 191 1.86 14.89 -11.83
CA ALA A 191 0.91 15.94 -12.18
C ALA A 191 -0.17 16.20 -11.13
N GLY A 192 -0.24 15.38 -10.05
CA GLY A 192 -1.25 15.51 -9.01
C GLY A 192 -2.63 15.01 -9.42
N GLU A 193 -2.77 14.27 -10.52
CA GLU A 193 -4.03 13.72 -11.01
C GLU A 193 -4.60 12.61 -10.11
N CYS A 194 -3.75 12.03 -9.25
CA CYS A 194 -4.07 10.94 -8.34
C CYS A 194 -4.09 11.37 -6.86
N GLY A 195 -4.23 12.66 -6.59
CA GLY A 195 -4.20 13.23 -5.25
C GLY A 195 -2.86 13.90 -4.91
N ALA A 196 -2.84 14.54 -3.76
CA ALA A 196 -1.66 15.26 -3.28
C ALA A 196 -0.76 14.36 -2.43
N PHE A 197 0.51 14.28 -2.80
CA PHE A 197 1.55 13.54 -2.08
C PHE A 197 2.62 14.49 -1.54
N ASN A 198 3.42 14.00 -0.59
CA ASN A 198 4.58 14.72 -0.10
C ASN A 198 5.55 15.03 -1.26
N PRO A 199 5.92 16.30 -1.49
CA PRO A 199 6.82 16.67 -2.59
C PRO A 199 8.14 15.89 -2.58
N LEU A 200 8.68 15.59 -1.40
CA LEU A 200 9.91 14.82 -1.27
C LEU A 200 9.74 13.37 -1.75
N LEU A 201 8.56 12.76 -1.52
CA LEU A 201 8.27 11.42 -2.03
C LEU A 201 8.04 11.43 -3.55
N LEU A 202 7.50 12.51 -4.12
CA LEU A 202 7.40 12.68 -5.57
C LEU A 202 8.79 12.76 -6.21
N GLU A 203 9.73 13.48 -5.60
CA GLU A 203 11.13 13.50 -6.05
C GLU A 203 11.77 12.10 -5.96
N CYS A 204 11.48 11.34 -4.89
CA CYS A 204 11.95 9.94 -4.78
C CYS A 204 11.38 9.08 -5.90
N LEU A 205 10.08 9.17 -6.18
CA LEU A 205 9.43 8.41 -7.25
C LEU A 205 10.05 8.71 -8.62
N GLU A 206 10.27 9.99 -8.93
CA GLU A 206 10.90 10.41 -10.19
C GLU A 206 12.31 9.82 -10.34
N GLU A 207 13.09 9.78 -9.29
CA GLU A 207 14.45 9.24 -9.29
C GLU A 207 14.49 7.72 -9.49
N ILE A 208 13.59 6.99 -8.81
CA ILE A 208 13.60 5.52 -8.82
C ILE A 208 12.76 4.91 -9.94
N GLN A 209 12.07 5.69 -10.78
CA GLN A 209 11.14 5.18 -11.79
C GLN A 209 11.74 4.10 -12.70
N GLY A 210 13.03 4.21 -13.06
CA GLY A 210 13.72 3.19 -13.85
C GLY A 210 13.87 1.86 -13.10
N LYS A 211 14.23 1.91 -11.82
CA LYS A 211 14.38 0.72 -10.95
C LYS A 211 13.03 0.04 -10.69
N ILE A 212 11.96 0.81 -10.51
CA ILE A 212 10.62 0.26 -10.28
C ILE A 212 10.24 -0.68 -11.41
N LYS A 213 10.45 -0.25 -12.65
CA LYS A 213 10.12 -1.06 -13.81
C LYS A 213 10.90 -2.37 -13.83
N GLU A 214 12.21 -2.31 -13.58
CA GLU A 214 13.08 -3.50 -13.57
C GLU A 214 12.67 -4.48 -12.47
N GLU A 215 12.42 -4.02 -11.25
CA GLU A 215 12.09 -4.86 -10.10
C GLU A 215 10.70 -5.52 -10.21
N LEU A 216 9.72 -4.83 -10.77
CA LEU A 216 8.37 -5.37 -10.95
C LEU A 216 8.30 -6.36 -12.12
N GLU A 217 9.02 -6.13 -13.24
CA GLU A 217 9.06 -7.05 -14.39
C GLU A 217 9.74 -8.40 -14.04
N VAL A 218 10.68 -8.42 -13.10
CA VAL A 218 11.38 -9.66 -12.68
C VAL A 218 10.48 -10.60 -11.87
N GLN A 219 9.38 -10.09 -11.30
CA GLN A 219 8.52 -10.86 -10.39
C GLN A 219 7.19 -11.32 -11.03
N ASP A 220 7.06 -11.29 -12.33
CA ASP A 220 5.91 -11.88 -13.02
C ASP A 220 5.79 -13.38 -12.70
N VAL A 221 5.15 -13.68 -11.57
CA VAL A 221 4.74 -15.03 -11.22
C VAL A 221 3.53 -15.37 -12.13
N PRO A 222 3.48 -16.53 -12.80
CA PRO A 222 2.35 -16.89 -13.65
C PRO A 222 1.05 -16.81 -12.84
N GLU A 223 0.12 -15.99 -13.31
CA GLU A 223 -1.19 -15.83 -12.70
C GLU A 223 -1.89 -17.19 -12.56
N ILE A 224 -2.24 -17.55 -11.33
CA ILE A 224 -3.14 -18.66 -11.06
C ILE A 224 -4.56 -18.13 -11.27
N SER A 225 -4.97 -18.13 -12.53
CA SER A 225 -6.34 -18.02 -13.05
C SER A 225 -7.25 -16.87 -12.59
N PRO A 226 -7.98 -16.25 -13.50
CA PRO A 226 -8.68 -14.99 -13.23
C PRO A 226 -9.99 -15.22 -12.48
N VAL A 227 -10.01 -14.97 -11.20
CA VAL A 227 -11.22 -14.41 -10.61
C VAL A 227 -11.22 -12.94 -11.04
N PRO A 228 -12.31 -12.41 -11.59
CA PRO A 228 -12.33 -11.02 -12.04
C PRO A 228 -12.09 -10.08 -10.86
N VAL A 229 -11.00 -9.32 -10.93
CA VAL A 229 -10.55 -8.41 -9.88
C VAL A 229 -11.33 -7.10 -9.93
N GLN A 230 -11.87 -6.65 -8.81
CA GLN A 230 -12.33 -5.26 -8.67
C GLN A 230 -11.12 -4.33 -8.61
N CYS A 231 -11.24 -3.20 -9.31
CA CYS A 231 -10.21 -2.19 -9.30
C CYS A 231 -10.23 -1.41 -7.97
N PRO A 232 -9.12 -1.29 -7.24
CA PRO A 232 -9.02 -0.34 -6.13
C PRO A 232 -9.20 1.12 -6.59
N ILE A 233 -9.23 1.37 -7.89
CA ILE A 233 -9.47 2.69 -8.52
C ILE A 233 -10.90 3.22 -8.29
N SER A 234 -11.86 2.44 -7.78
CA SER A 234 -13.09 3.04 -7.26
C SER A 234 -12.79 4.11 -6.19
N GLU A 235 -11.66 3.98 -5.52
CA GLU A 235 -11.13 4.96 -4.57
C GLU A 235 -10.39 6.13 -5.24
N ILE A 236 -9.89 5.96 -6.45
CA ILE A 236 -9.23 7.01 -7.25
C ILE A 236 -10.24 7.73 -8.16
N SER A 237 -11.38 7.14 -8.51
CA SER A 237 -12.34 7.68 -9.48
C SER A 237 -13.12 8.90 -9.00
N GLU A 238 -13.08 9.26 -7.72
CA GLU A 238 -13.55 10.56 -7.23
C GLU A 238 -12.54 11.69 -7.43
N LEU A 239 -11.28 11.37 -7.77
CA LEU A 239 -10.30 12.33 -8.25
C LEU A 239 -10.64 12.59 -9.72
N SER A 240 -11.32 13.71 -9.99
CA SER A 240 -11.75 14.26 -11.29
C SER A 240 -10.95 13.69 -12.48
N MET A 241 -11.43 12.58 -13.04
CA MET A 241 -10.93 12.06 -14.31
C MET A 241 -11.35 13.07 -15.39
N PRO A 242 -10.45 13.56 -16.23
CA PRO A 242 -10.86 14.35 -17.39
C PRO A 242 -11.76 13.46 -18.24
N GLU A 243 -12.98 13.96 -18.56
CA GLU A 243 -13.87 13.32 -19.51
C GLU A 243 -13.10 13.11 -20.81
N ASP A 244 -13.06 11.86 -21.29
CA ASP A 244 -12.54 11.52 -22.59
C ASP A 244 -13.22 12.42 -23.63
N LYS A 245 -12.51 13.43 -24.11
CA LYS A 245 -12.93 14.15 -25.31
C LYS A 245 -12.82 13.19 -26.48
N LYS A 246 -13.99 12.79 -26.98
CA LYS A 246 -14.15 12.10 -28.26
C LYS A 246 -13.49 12.87 -29.40
#